data_3255cd870a9981cc8fe256debd280b22
#
_entry.id   3255cd870a9981cc8fe256debd280b22
#
_cell.length_a   1.000
_cell.length_b   1.000
_cell.length_c   1.000
_cell.angle_alpha   90.00
_cell.angle_beta   90.00
_cell.angle_gamma   90.00
#
_symmetry.space_group_name_H-M   'P 1'
#
loop_
_entity.id
_entity.type
_entity.pdbx_description
1 polymer ?
#
loop_
_entity_poly.entity_id
_entity_poly.type
_entity_poly.pdbx_seq_one_letter_code
_entity_poly.pdbx_strand_id
1 'polypeptide(L)'
;MRIAAKIGKLPPLLVAAIGVQLALTGARAQQAAAPAPASSSTAASTPIQKKVAAYLRDLYAFGADTAVNISPPKEIGVEGILELDIEVKLGESTQTGKVWVTRDGLYMFRGELSDLSKDPLAEARAKLQTGNAPALGDAAAPVTLVEFSDFECPVCRSLHDVLRGLLPNYPQVRVVFKDFPLEQIHPWARTAAIAGRCAYQQDPKAFWKMYDLIYDNQEVISSENAWNKMLDYAGQAGLNGDAFKSCLASPQAAAAVTASRENGVQLEVGSTPTVFINGRRLVGADSRLIEQYIRYELDRRKAAAKN
;
A
#
# COMPACT_ATOMS: atom_id res chain seq x y z
N MET A 1 27.55 -16.81 -42.76
CA MET A 1 27.04 -17.41 -41.52
C MET A 1 27.10 -16.33 -40.42
N ARG A 2 26.03 -15.57 -40.23
CA ARG A 2 25.97 -14.45 -39.25
C ARG A 2 25.26 -14.98 -38.01
N ILE A 3 25.97 -15.03 -36.89
CA ILE A 3 25.43 -15.40 -35.58
C ILE A 3 24.84 -14.11 -34.96
N ALA A 4 23.53 -14.03 -34.89
CA ALA A 4 22.86 -12.95 -34.18
C ALA A 4 22.80 -13.29 -32.67
N ALA A 5 23.52 -12.53 -31.87
CA ALA A 5 23.45 -12.62 -30.42
C ALA A 5 22.10 -12.10 -29.93
N LYS A 6 21.30 -12.95 -29.28
CA LYS A 6 20.09 -12.57 -28.56
C LYS A 6 20.50 -11.79 -27.31
N ILE A 7 20.23 -10.48 -27.32
CA ILE A 7 20.32 -9.64 -26.13
C ILE A 7 19.11 -9.96 -25.26
N GLY A 8 19.37 -10.61 -24.13
CA GLY A 8 18.35 -10.89 -23.12
C GLY A 8 17.81 -9.58 -22.52
N LYS A 9 16.49 -9.48 -22.42
CA LYS A 9 15.80 -8.37 -21.78
C LYS A 9 16.15 -8.34 -20.30
N LEU A 10 16.76 -7.24 -19.84
CA LEU A 10 16.91 -6.91 -18.42
C LEU A 10 15.53 -6.68 -17.81
N PRO A 11 15.28 -7.10 -16.56
CA PRO A 11 14.05 -6.77 -15.87
C PRO A 11 13.97 -5.27 -15.58
N PRO A 12 12.77 -4.66 -15.59
CA PRO A 12 12.60 -3.24 -15.34
C PRO A 12 12.70 -2.95 -13.85
N LEU A 13 13.86 -2.48 -13.43
CA LEU A 13 14.03 -1.80 -12.14
C LEU A 13 14.22 -0.32 -12.44
N LEU A 14 13.29 0.50 -11.95
CA LEU A 14 13.24 1.97 -12.03
C LEU A 14 12.66 2.56 -13.34
N VAL A 15 11.35 2.39 -13.55
CA VAL A 15 10.55 3.40 -14.25
C VAL A 15 9.24 3.54 -13.47
N ALA A 16 9.22 4.43 -12.49
CA ALA A 16 7.98 5.03 -12.01
C ALA A 16 7.72 6.26 -12.88
N ALA A 17 6.69 6.22 -13.68
CA ALA A 17 6.27 7.30 -14.54
C ALA A 17 5.86 8.54 -13.72
N ILE A 18 6.47 9.67 -14.01
CA ILE A 18 6.17 10.98 -13.43
C ILE A 18 5.04 11.59 -14.25
N GLY A 19 3.85 11.69 -13.64
CA GLY A 19 2.79 12.57 -14.10
C GLY A 19 2.96 13.95 -13.46
N VAL A 20 3.34 14.95 -14.26
CA VAL A 20 3.37 16.35 -13.86
C VAL A 20 1.96 16.91 -13.99
N GLN A 21 1.39 17.43 -12.91
CA GLN A 21 0.32 18.42 -13.00
C GLN A 21 0.63 19.61 -12.10
N LEU A 22 0.82 20.77 -12.77
CA LEU A 22 0.78 22.08 -12.15
C LEU A 22 -0.67 22.43 -11.78
N ALA A 23 -0.87 22.84 -10.53
CA ALA A 23 -2.00 23.69 -10.18
C ALA A 23 -1.53 24.76 -9.19
N LEU A 24 -1.49 26.00 -9.68
CA LEU A 24 -1.34 27.22 -8.91
C LEU A 24 -2.67 27.58 -8.27
N THR A 25 -2.75 27.59 -6.93
CA THR A 25 -3.65 28.53 -6.22
C THR A 25 -3.06 28.84 -4.84
N GLY A 26 -2.88 30.12 -4.59
CA GLY A 26 -2.33 30.63 -3.35
C GLY A 26 -3.35 30.61 -2.21
N ALA A 27 -2.90 30.15 -1.05
CA ALA A 27 -3.49 30.51 0.23
C ALA A 27 -2.34 30.66 1.25
N ARG A 28 -2.27 31.86 1.77
CA ARG A 28 -1.31 32.30 2.80
C ARG A 28 -1.74 31.68 4.14
N ALA A 29 -1.03 30.68 4.62
CA ALA A 29 -1.19 30.15 5.98
C ALA A 29 0.10 30.41 6.78
N GLN A 30 -0.11 30.87 8.00
CA GLN A 30 0.86 31.25 9.00
C GLN A 30 1.93 30.16 9.23
N GLN A 31 3.19 30.51 9.06
CA GLN A 31 4.35 29.69 9.37
C GLN A 31 4.49 29.54 10.88
N ALA A 32 4.25 28.34 11.39
CA ALA A 32 4.86 27.90 12.64
C ALA A 32 6.32 27.58 12.37
N ALA A 33 7.22 28.13 13.18
CA ALA A 33 8.66 27.99 13.01
C ALA A 33 9.08 26.51 13.03
N ALA A 34 9.63 26.04 11.92
CA ALA A 34 10.28 24.75 11.83
C ALA A 34 11.57 24.77 12.67
N PRO A 35 11.95 23.67 13.33
CA PRO A 35 13.25 23.59 13.98
C PRO A 35 14.37 23.74 12.94
N ALA A 36 15.38 24.49 13.28
CA ALA A 36 16.52 24.77 12.43
C ALA A 36 17.17 23.48 11.93
N PRO A 37 17.59 23.41 10.63
CA PRO A 37 18.28 22.25 10.11
C PRO A 37 19.58 22.06 10.89
N ALA A 38 19.78 20.84 11.40
CA ALA A 38 21.04 20.46 12.01
C ALA A 38 22.18 20.75 11.03
N SER A 39 23.14 21.54 11.45
CA SER A 39 24.34 21.92 10.70
C SER A 39 24.99 20.64 10.12
N SER A 40 24.99 20.52 8.81
CA SER A 40 25.77 19.51 8.10
C SER A 40 27.24 19.80 8.31
N SER A 41 27.86 19.12 9.27
CA SER A 41 29.34 19.08 9.34
C SER A 41 29.81 18.40 8.05
N THR A 42 30.54 19.09 7.21
CA THR A 42 31.24 18.57 6.04
C THR A 42 32.38 17.65 6.51
N ALA A 43 32.03 16.47 7.04
CA ALA A 43 33.01 15.42 7.26
C ALA A 43 33.56 14.97 5.90
N ALA A 44 34.86 14.91 5.73
CA ALA A 44 35.49 14.47 4.49
C ALA A 44 34.98 13.07 4.12
N SER A 45 34.51 12.90 2.87
CA SER A 45 33.99 11.62 2.38
C SER A 45 35.01 10.50 2.54
N THR A 46 34.59 9.38 3.12
CA THR A 46 35.44 8.20 3.31
C THR A 46 35.87 7.59 1.97
N PRO A 47 36.95 6.79 1.92
CA PRO A 47 37.36 6.09 0.71
C PRO A 47 36.24 5.23 0.08
N ILE A 48 35.41 4.59 0.92
CA ILE A 48 34.27 3.77 0.48
C ILE A 48 33.22 4.63 -0.20
N GLN A 49 32.85 5.77 0.41
CA GLN A 49 31.87 6.70 -0.20
C GLN A 49 32.33 7.19 -1.58
N LYS A 50 33.61 7.55 -1.72
CA LYS A 50 34.19 7.99 -3.00
C LYS A 50 34.14 6.89 -4.04
N LYS A 51 34.48 5.65 -3.66
CA LYS A 51 34.45 4.48 -4.54
C LYS A 51 33.04 4.17 -5.04
N VAL A 52 32.05 4.15 -4.12
CA VAL A 52 30.65 3.93 -4.46
C VAL A 52 30.13 5.03 -5.38
N ALA A 53 30.40 6.30 -5.07
CA ALA A 53 29.97 7.41 -5.92
C ALA A 53 30.59 7.35 -7.33
N ALA A 54 31.87 7.04 -7.45
CA ALA A 54 32.54 6.89 -8.74
C ALA A 54 31.93 5.73 -9.54
N TYR A 55 31.78 4.57 -8.92
CA TYR A 55 31.16 3.40 -9.57
C TYR A 55 29.73 3.68 -10.08
N LEU A 56 28.91 4.37 -9.28
CA LEU A 56 27.54 4.71 -9.69
C LEU A 56 27.51 5.73 -10.83
N ARG A 57 28.45 6.72 -10.81
CA ARG A 57 28.58 7.68 -11.92
C ARG A 57 28.94 6.99 -13.23
N ASP A 58 29.88 6.06 -13.19
CA ASP A 58 30.28 5.31 -14.38
C ASP A 58 29.18 4.37 -14.86
N LEU A 59 28.52 3.65 -13.93
CA LEU A 59 27.48 2.69 -14.26
C LEU A 59 26.25 3.32 -14.94
N TYR A 60 25.84 4.52 -14.45
CA TYR A 60 24.64 5.20 -14.93
C TYR A 60 24.94 6.39 -15.85
N ALA A 61 26.20 6.60 -16.19
CA ALA A 61 26.65 7.74 -17.00
C ALA A 61 26.19 9.10 -16.45
N PHE A 62 26.21 9.27 -15.12
CA PHE A 62 25.80 10.54 -14.50
C PHE A 62 26.79 11.64 -14.86
N GLY A 63 26.28 12.73 -15.46
CA GLY A 63 27.08 13.91 -15.79
C GLY A 63 27.67 14.63 -14.56
N ALA A 64 28.58 15.56 -14.84
CA ALA A 64 29.26 16.34 -13.77
C ALA A 64 28.27 17.11 -12.89
N ASP A 65 27.15 17.55 -13.46
CA ASP A 65 26.12 18.34 -12.78
C ASP A 65 25.15 17.47 -11.92
N THR A 66 25.25 16.13 -12.01
CA THR A 66 24.42 15.26 -11.19
C THR A 66 25.02 15.12 -9.80
N ALA A 67 24.29 15.56 -8.78
CA ALA A 67 24.69 15.37 -7.39
C ALA A 67 24.43 13.91 -6.96
N VAL A 68 25.50 13.17 -6.62
CA VAL A 68 25.46 11.83 -6.05
C VAL A 68 25.99 11.91 -4.63
N ASN A 69 25.10 11.87 -3.66
CA ASN A 69 25.39 11.94 -2.24
C ASN A 69 25.36 10.54 -1.63
N ILE A 70 26.43 10.17 -0.93
CA ILE A 70 26.53 8.88 -0.25
C ILE A 70 26.68 9.14 1.25
N SER A 71 25.81 8.52 2.06
CA SER A 71 25.90 8.65 3.53
C SER A 71 27.21 8.05 4.08
N PRO A 72 27.66 8.45 5.28
CA PRO A 72 28.70 7.70 5.98
C PRO A 72 28.32 6.21 6.12
N PRO A 73 29.30 5.30 6.03
CA PRO A 73 29.05 3.87 6.22
C PRO A 73 28.51 3.59 7.63
N LYS A 74 27.45 2.78 7.70
CA LYS A 74 26.78 2.40 8.95
C LYS A 74 26.93 0.91 9.19
N GLU A 75 27.31 0.55 10.41
CA GLU A 75 27.28 -0.84 10.87
C GLU A 75 25.85 -1.30 11.08
N ILE A 76 25.52 -2.50 10.57
CA ILE A 76 24.16 -3.06 10.61
C ILE A 76 24.06 -4.37 11.40
N GLY A 77 25.11 -4.72 12.16
CA GLY A 77 25.17 -5.96 12.93
C GLY A 77 25.49 -7.21 12.09
N VAL A 78 25.78 -7.05 10.80
CA VAL A 78 26.30 -8.11 9.93
C VAL A 78 27.80 -7.92 9.78
N GLU A 79 28.58 -8.92 10.23
CA GLU A 79 30.04 -8.84 10.20
C GLU A 79 30.56 -8.61 8.77
N GLY A 80 31.44 -7.64 8.63
CA GLY A 80 32.07 -7.31 7.36
C GLY A 80 31.22 -6.55 6.34
N ILE A 81 29.96 -6.20 6.68
CA ILE A 81 29.04 -5.48 5.79
C ILE A 81 28.66 -4.14 6.39
N LEU A 82 28.71 -3.11 5.57
CA LEU A 82 28.31 -1.74 5.89
C LEU A 82 27.13 -1.31 5.02
N GLU A 83 26.18 -0.58 5.59
CA GLU A 83 25.08 0.03 4.85
C GLU A 83 25.41 1.48 4.52
N LEU A 84 25.06 1.92 3.31
CA LEU A 84 25.13 3.30 2.87
C LEU A 84 23.82 3.71 2.20
N ASP A 85 23.33 4.89 2.57
CA ASP A 85 22.22 5.53 1.86
C ASP A 85 22.78 6.30 0.66
N ILE A 86 22.05 6.24 -0.45
CA ILE A 86 22.37 6.94 -1.70
C ILE A 86 21.26 7.95 -1.96
N GLU A 87 21.66 9.17 -2.30
CA GLU A 87 20.76 10.19 -2.83
C GLU A 87 21.33 10.69 -4.17
N VAL A 88 20.54 10.64 -5.21
CA VAL A 88 20.89 11.15 -6.55
C VAL A 88 19.90 12.23 -6.94
N LYS A 89 20.41 13.43 -7.22
CA LYS A 89 19.59 14.56 -7.70
C LYS A 89 19.69 14.66 -9.21
N LEU A 90 18.53 14.46 -9.88
CA LEU A 90 18.38 14.53 -11.33
C LEU A 90 17.44 15.71 -11.67
N GLY A 91 17.99 16.88 -11.90
CA GLY A 91 17.20 18.10 -12.04
C GLY A 91 16.43 18.41 -10.75
N GLU A 92 15.10 18.52 -10.85
CA GLU A 92 14.22 18.74 -9.68
C GLU A 92 13.84 17.45 -8.93
N SER A 93 14.13 16.29 -9.50
CA SER A 93 13.82 15.01 -8.86
C SER A 93 14.96 14.50 -8.01
N THR A 94 14.63 13.92 -6.86
CA THR A 94 15.60 13.25 -5.96
C THR A 94 15.23 11.78 -5.89
N GLN A 95 16.20 10.92 -6.20
CA GLN A 95 16.07 9.47 -6.02
C GLN A 95 16.91 9.04 -4.84
N THR A 96 16.35 8.20 -3.98
CA THR A 96 17.03 7.64 -2.82
C THR A 96 17.07 6.12 -2.91
N GLY A 97 18.11 5.52 -2.30
CA GLY A 97 18.26 4.08 -2.26
C GLY A 97 19.28 3.67 -1.21
N LYS A 98 19.42 2.36 -1.03
CA LYS A 98 20.43 1.75 -0.14
C LYS A 98 21.34 0.81 -0.92
N VAL A 99 22.58 0.74 -0.46
CA VAL A 99 23.52 -0.29 -0.87
C VAL A 99 24.26 -0.83 0.33
N TRP A 100 24.71 -2.05 0.21
CA TRP A 100 25.59 -2.70 1.17
C TRP A 100 26.96 -2.91 0.55
N VAL A 101 28.01 -2.65 1.31
CA VAL A 101 29.39 -2.71 0.83
C VAL A 101 30.20 -3.51 1.83
N THR A 102 31.08 -4.36 1.32
CA THR A 102 32.04 -5.04 2.19
C THR A 102 32.97 -4.01 2.84
N ARG A 103 33.42 -4.29 4.09
CA ARG A 103 34.27 -3.37 4.86
C ARG A 103 35.58 -3.00 4.17
N ASP A 104 36.11 -3.86 3.32
CA ASP A 104 37.27 -3.59 2.46
C ASP A 104 36.94 -2.71 1.24
N GLY A 105 35.65 -2.45 1.00
CA GLY A 105 35.20 -1.64 -0.12
C GLY A 105 35.41 -2.29 -1.49
N LEU A 106 35.52 -3.62 -1.57
CA LEU A 106 35.72 -4.33 -2.84
C LEU A 106 34.42 -4.74 -3.52
N TYR A 107 33.39 -5.06 -2.73
CA TYR A 107 32.11 -5.52 -3.26
C TYR A 107 30.97 -4.64 -2.78
N MET A 108 30.03 -4.38 -3.68
CA MET A 108 28.79 -3.67 -3.41
C MET A 108 27.61 -4.55 -3.79
N PHE A 109 26.62 -4.62 -2.89
CA PHE A 109 25.36 -5.34 -3.09
C PHE A 109 24.23 -4.33 -3.26
N ARG A 110 23.33 -4.59 -4.19
CA ARG A 110 22.08 -3.84 -4.41
C ARG A 110 20.93 -4.82 -4.32
N GLY A 111 19.89 -4.43 -3.62
CA GLY A 111 18.72 -5.30 -3.42
C GLY A 111 18.14 -5.10 -2.03
N GLU A 112 17.69 -6.16 -1.42
CA GLU A 112 17.14 -6.16 -0.06
C GLU A 112 17.99 -7.05 0.84
N LEU A 113 18.26 -6.57 2.06
CA LEU A 113 18.88 -7.35 3.10
C LEU A 113 17.80 -7.82 4.09
N SER A 114 17.57 -9.11 4.14
CA SER A 114 16.58 -9.73 5.02
C SER A 114 17.24 -10.36 6.24
N ASP A 115 16.75 -10.02 7.42
CA ASP A 115 17.13 -10.69 8.66
C ASP A 115 16.31 -11.98 8.82
N LEU A 116 16.94 -13.11 8.58
CA LEU A 116 16.29 -14.43 8.62
C LEU A 116 15.87 -14.87 10.03
N SER A 117 16.32 -14.18 11.07
CA SER A 117 15.87 -14.42 12.45
C SER A 117 14.52 -13.78 12.76
N LYS A 118 14.05 -12.86 11.93
CA LYS A 118 12.79 -12.13 12.09
C LYS A 118 11.68 -12.74 11.25
N ASP A 119 10.46 -12.57 11.73
CA ASP A 119 9.28 -12.87 10.94
C ASP A 119 9.13 -11.83 9.81
N PRO A 120 9.21 -12.23 8.53
CA PRO A 120 9.18 -11.30 7.40
C PRO A 120 7.87 -10.53 7.24
N LEU A 121 6.81 -10.97 7.91
CA LEU A 121 5.48 -10.35 7.84
C LEU A 121 5.12 -9.54 9.10
N ALA A 122 6.00 -9.51 10.11
CA ALA A 122 5.72 -8.86 11.39
C ALA A 122 5.44 -7.35 11.21
N GLU A 123 6.23 -6.67 10.39
CA GLU A 123 6.08 -5.24 10.13
C GLU A 123 4.76 -4.93 9.41
N ALA A 124 4.41 -5.70 8.37
CA ALA A 124 3.15 -5.54 7.67
C ALA A 124 1.96 -5.74 8.62
N ARG A 125 2.00 -6.79 9.47
CA ARG A 125 0.95 -7.03 10.46
C ARG A 125 0.83 -5.91 11.49
N ALA A 126 1.94 -5.37 11.95
CA ALA A 126 1.96 -4.25 12.91
C ALA A 126 1.38 -2.95 12.31
N LYS A 127 1.62 -2.71 11.03
CA LYS A 127 1.10 -1.54 10.32
C LYS A 127 -0.37 -1.68 9.90
N LEU A 128 -0.91 -2.90 9.79
CA LEU A 128 -2.31 -3.13 9.44
C LEU A 128 -3.23 -2.71 10.60
N GLN A 129 -3.85 -1.55 10.47
CA GLN A 129 -4.79 -1.00 11.44
C GLN A 129 -6.19 -1.57 11.14
N THR A 130 -6.56 -2.67 11.82
CA THR A 130 -7.86 -3.36 11.62
C THR A 130 -8.94 -2.94 12.61
N GLY A 131 -8.61 -2.15 13.62
CA GLY A 131 -9.60 -1.53 14.52
C GLY A 131 -10.48 -0.52 13.77
N ASN A 132 -11.71 -0.33 14.19
CA ASN A 132 -12.68 0.59 13.57
C ASN A 132 -12.86 0.39 12.04
N ALA A 133 -12.68 -0.84 11.57
CA ALA A 133 -12.92 -1.22 10.18
C ALA A 133 -14.01 -2.29 10.11
N PRO A 134 -14.86 -2.26 9.07
CA PRO A 134 -15.85 -3.30 8.86
C PRO A 134 -15.17 -4.67 8.79
N ALA A 135 -15.70 -5.61 9.55
CA ALA A 135 -15.15 -6.97 9.61
C ALA A 135 -16.27 -8.01 9.55
N LEU A 136 -16.00 -9.11 8.85
CA LEU A 136 -16.87 -10.27 8.73
C LEU A 136 -16.10 -11.51 9.22
N GLY A 137 -16.76 -12.38 9.98
CA GLY A 137 -16.15 -13.57 10.58
C GLY A 137 -15.76 -13.37 12.06
N ASP A 138 -15.24 -14.43 12.65
CA ASP A 138 -14.86 -14.45 14.06
C ASP A 138 -13.65 -13.53 14.33
N ALA A 139 -13.73 -12.73 15.39
CA ALA A 139 -12.61 -11.89 15.83
C ALA A 139 -11.36 -12.69 16.20
N ALA A 140 -11.54 -13.94 16.68
CA ALA A 140 -10.46 -14.88 17.01
C ALA A 140 -10.04 -15.77 15.83
N ALA A 141 -10.54 -15.51 14.61
CA ALA A 141 -10.20 -16.30 13.43
C ALA A 141 -8.68 -16.38 13.23
N PRO A 142 -8.14 -17.58 12.95
CA PRO A 142 -6.71 -17.78 12.77
C PRO A 142 -6.14 -17.10 11.52
N VAL A 143 -6.97 -16.78 10.55
CA VAL A 143 -6.58 -16.09 9.33
C VAL A 143 -7.36 -14.79 9.22
N THR A 144 -6.64 -13.68 9.10
CA THR A 144 -7.23 -12.37 8.82
C THR A 144 -6.86 -11.95 7.40
N LEU A 145 -7.88 -11.72 6.58
CA LEU A 145 -7.77 -11.14 5.24
C LEU A 145 -8.17 -9.67 5.33
N VAL A 146 -7.25 -8.77 5.06
CA VAL A 146 -7.51 -7.33 4.99
C VAL A 146 -7.51 -6.93 3.54
N GLU A 147 -8.62 -6.43 3.01
CA GLU A 147 -8.71 -5.90 1.66
C GLU A 147 -8.69 -4.36 1.67
N PHE A 148 -7.78 -3.77 0.92
CA PHE A 148 -7.83 -2.36 0.54
C PHE A 148 -8.53 -2.27 -0.80
N SER A 149 -9.71 -1.68 -0.81
CA SER A 149 -10.65 -1.82 -1.91
C SER A 149 -11.30 -0.47 -2.26
N ASP A 150 -11.75 -0.38 -3.51
CA ASP A 150 -12.42 0.75 -4.10
C ASP A 150 -13.74 0.26 -4.70
N PHE A 151 -14.85 0.83 -4.26
CA PHE A 151 -16.18 0.42 -4.71
C PHE A 151 -16.44 0.65 -6.21
N GLU A 152 -15.71 1.55 -6.84
CA GLU A 152 -15.84 1.81 -8.28
C GLU A 152 -14.88 0.97 -9.12
N CYS A 153 -13.86 0.34 -8.52
CA CYS A 153 -12.88 -0.46 -9.24
C CYS A 153 -13.47 -1.79 -9.72
N PRO A 154 -13.43 -2.10 -11.04
CA PRO A 154 -13.97 -3.36 -11.56
C PRO A 154 -13.24 -4.61 -11.04
N VAL A 155 -11.93 -4.51 -10.78
CA VAL A 155 -11.15 -5.63 -10.22
C VAL A 155 -11.52 -5.86 -8.75
N CYS A 156 -11.94 -4.81 -8.00
CA CYS A 156 -12.47 -4.96 -6.65
C CYS A 156 -13.82 -5.69 -6.65
N ARG A 157 -14.68 -5.43 -7.64
CA ARG A 157 -15.89 -6.24 -7.86
C ARG A 157 -15.54 -7.71 -8.11
N SER A 158 -14.53 -7.98 -8.92
CA SER A 158 -14.06 -9.36 -9.13
C SER A 158 -13.57 -10.01 -7.83
N LEU A 159 -12.88 -9.24 -6.95
CA LEU A 159 -12.51 -9.71 -5.61
C LEU A 159 -13.73 -10.03 -4.74
N HIS A 160 -14.75 -9.15 -4.76
CA HIS A 160 -16.01 -9.40 -4.05
C HIS A 160 -16.63 -10.74 -4.48
N ASP A 161 -16.71 -11.04 -5.78
CA ASP A 161 -17.23 -12.29 -6.29
C ASP A 161 -16.38 -13.50 -5.85
N VAL A 162 -15.06 -13.37 -5.87
CA VAL A 162 -14.11 -14.39 -5.38
C VAL A 162 -14.33 -14.66 -3.90
N LEU A 163 -14.40 -13.62 -3.06
CA LEU A 163 -14.59 -13.77 -1.62
C LEU A 163 -15.97 -14.38 -1.29
N ARG A 164 -17.03 -13.94 -1.98
CA ARG A 164 -18.38 -14.49 -1.81
C ARG A 164 -18.44 -16.00 -2.12
N GLY A 165 -17.70 -16.46 -3.13
CA GLY A 165 -17.61 -17.88 -3.47
C GLY A 165 -16.67 -18.69 -2.56
N LEU A 166 -15.63 -18.08 -2.03
CA LEU A 166 -14.58 -18.77 -1.29
C LEU A 166 -14.86 -18.88 0.21
N LEU A 167 -15.31 -17.79 0.85
CA LEU A 167 -15.44 -17.69 2.30
C LEU A 167 -16.36 -18.73 2.95
N PRO A 168 -17.47 -19.20 2.33
CA PRO A 168 -18.28 -20.27 2.88
C PRO A 168 -17.50 -21.55 3.18
N ASN A 169 -16.42 -21.81 2.45
CA ASN A 169 -15.54 -22.97 2.65
C ASN A 169 -14.44 -22.74 3.70
N TYR A 170 -14.28 -21.51 4.18
CA TYR A 170 -13.23 -21.11 5.09
C TYR A 170 -13.77 -20.30 6.30
N PRO A 171 -14.59 -20.89 7.18
CA PRO A 171 -15.15 -20.19 8.33
C PRO A 171 -14.07 -19.71 9.33
N GLN A 172 -12.82 -20.15 9.16
CA GLN A 172 -11.66 -19.71 9.94
C GLN A 172 -11.02 -18.42 9.42
N VAL A 173 -11.62 -17.77 8.41
CA VAL A 173 -11.15 -16.52 7.85
C VAL A 173 -12.02 -15.37 8.35
N ARG A 174 -11.36 -14.34 8.88
CA ARG A 174 -11.97 -13.04 9.13
C ARG A 174 -11.57 -12.09 8.01
N VAL A 175 -12.54 -11.45 7.39
CA VAL A 175 -12.33 -10.39 6.40
C VAL A 175 -12.44 -9.04 7.08
N VAL A 176 -11.53 -8.13 6.73
CA VAL A 176 -11.56 -6.71 7.16
C VAL A 176 -11.50 -5.84 5.91
N PHE A 177 -12.48 -4.97 5.75
CA PHE A 177 -12.52 -4.02 4.64
C PHE A 177 -11.83 -2.70 5.00
N LYS A 178 -11.03 -2.20 4.09
CA LYS A 178 -10.34 -0.91 4.18
C LYS A 178 -10.61 -0.10 2.93
N ASP A 179 -11.12 1.12 3.11
CA ASP A 179 -11.35 2.03 1.99
C ASP A 179 -10.03 2.49 1.38
N PHE A 180 -9.94 2.38 0.07
CA PHE A 180 -8.84 2.94 -0.71
C PHE A 180 -9.35 3.50 -2.05
N PRO A 181 -10.20 4.55 -2.02
CA PRO A 181 -10.74 5.14 -3.24
C PRO A 181 -9.65 5.78 -4.09
N LEU A 182 -9.64 5.48 -5.38
CA LEU A 182 -8.73 6.03 -6.39
C LEU A 182 -9.41 7.22 -7.11
N GLU A 183 -9.64 8.30 -6.38
CA GLU A 183 -10.46 9.45 -6.78
C GLU A 183 -10.03 10.10 -8.10
N GLN A 184 -8.76 9.94 -8.53
CA GLN A 184 -8.24 10.48 -9.78
C GLN A 184 -8.81 9.78 -11.03
N ILE A 185 -9.22 8.53 -10.90
CA ILE A 185 -9.71 7.69 -12.01
C ILE A 185 -11.11 7.12 -11.74
N HIS A 186 -11.60 7.20 -10.50
CA HIS A 186 -12.87 6.68 -10.04
C HIS A 186 -13.69 7.79 -9.39
N PRO A 187 -14.52 8.53 -10.16
CA PRO A 187 -15.13 9.77 -9.70
C PRO A 187 -16.18 9.61 -8.60
N TRP A 188 -16.83 8.44 -8.45
CA TRP A 188 -17.80 8.21 -7.38
C TRP A 188 -17.28 7.32 -6.23
N ALA A 189 -16.04 6.83 -6.33
CA ALA A 189 -15.44 5.94 -5.33
C ALA A 189 -15.48 6.51 -3.92
N ARG A 190 -15.15 7.81 -3.77
CA ARG A 190 -15.17 8.48 -2.46
C ARG A 190 -16.57 8.53 -1.87
N THR A 191 -17.60 8.83 -2.67
CA THR A 191 -18.99 8.87 -2.21
C THR A 191 -19.43 7.51 -1.68
N ALA A 192 -19.12 6.43 -2.41
CA ALA A 192 -19.41 5.07 -1.99
C ALA A 192 -18.64 4.64 -0.73
N ALA A 193 -17.37 5.02 -0.61
CA ALA A 193 -16.57 4.74 0.58
C ALA A 193 -17.17 5.43 1.83
N ILE A 194 -17.54 6.71 1.72
CA ILE A 194 -18.21 7.44 2.80
C ILE A 194 -19.55 6.76 3.16
N ALA A 195 -20.33 6.33 2.16
CA ALA A 195 -21.58 5.62 2.36
C ALA A 195 -21.37 4.30 3.13
N GLY A 196 -20.35 3.51 2.76
CA GLY A 196 -19.94 2.32 3.51
C GLY A 196 -19.62 2.63 4.97
N ARG A 197 -18.88 3.71 5.24
CA ARG A 197 -18.58 4.14 6.62
C ARG A 197 -19.83 4.53 7.39
N CYS A 198 -20.76 5.23 6.76
CA CYS A 198 -22.04 5.60 7.38
C CYS A 198 -22.88 4.37 7.70
N ALA A 199 -22.92 3.38 6.82
CA ALA A 199 -23.58 2.11 7.10
C ALA A 199 -22.94 1.39 8.29
N TYR A 200 -21.61 1.28 8.31
CA TYR A 200 -20.86 0.65 9.41
C TYR A 200 -21.11 1.33 10.77
N GLN A 201 -21.20 2.66 10.80
CA GLN A 201 -21.45 3.41 12.02
C GLN A 201 -22.86 3.18 12.59
N GLN A 202 -23.85 2.99 11.74
CA GLN A 202 -25.21 2.69 12.19
C GLN A 202 -25.39 1.23 12.60
N ASP A 203 -24.92 0.31 11.75
CA ASP A 203 -24.96 -1.13 11.99
C ASP A 203 -23.82 -1.82 11.21
N PRO A 204 -22.85 -2.45 11.90
CA PRO A 204 -21.78 -3.20 11.25
C PRO A 204 -22.27 -4.29 10.26
N LYS A 205 -23.46 -4.88 10.49
CA LYS A 205 -24.06 -5.85 9.56
C LYS A 205 -24.63 -5.20 8.31
N ALA A 206 -25.16 -4.00 8.43
CA ALA A 206 -25.68 -3.25 7.29
C ALA A 206 -24.57 -2.79 6.34
N PHE A 207 -23.33 -2.62 6.83
CA PHE A 207 -22.19 -2.39 5.97
C PHE A 207 -22.05 -3.48 4.90
N TRP A 208 -22.12 -4.77 5.29
CA TRP A 208 -21.93 -5.89 4.35
C TRP A 208 -23.08 -5.99 3.35
N LYS A 209 -24.31 -5.61 3.74
CA LYS A 209 -25.41 -5.46 2.77
C LYS A 209 -25.16 -4.33 1.78
N MET A 210 -24.65 -3.19 2.24
CA MET A 210 -24.26 -2.09 1.36
C MET A 210 -23.12 -2.48 0.44
N TYR A 211 -22.11 -3.20 0.96
CA TYR A 211 -20.98 -3.74 0.22
C TYR A 211 -21.44 -4.61 -0.96
N ASP A 212 -22.35 -5.56 -0.70
CA ASP A 212 -22.93 -6.40 -1.74
C ASP A 212 -23.74 -5.57 -2.75
N LEU A 213 -24.63 -4.69 -2.27
CA LEU A 213 -25.48 -3.86 -3.13
C LEU A 213 -24.66 -2.95 -4.05
N ILE A 214 -23.59 -2.36 -3.55
CA ILE A 214 -22.74 -1.46 -4.36
C ILE A 214 -22.00 -2.27 -5.43
N TYR A 215 -21.36 -3.39 -5.10
CA TYR A 215 -20.62 -4.18 -6.08
C TYR A 215 -21.56 -4.90 -7.08
N ASP A 216 -22.68 -5.46 -6.63
CA ASP A 216 -23.65 -6.12 -7.52
C ASP A 216 -24.27 -5.13 -8.53
N ASN A 217 -24.33 -3.85 -8.19
CA ASN A 217 -24.91 -2.80 -9.04
C ASN A 217 -23.87 -1.79 -9.58
N GLN A 218 -22.58 -2.11 -9.54
CA GLN A 218 -21.50 -1.18 -9.90
C GLN A 218 -21.68 -0.52 -11.27
N GLU A 219 -22.19 -1.26 -12.26
CA GLU A 219 -22.35 -0.82 -13.64
C GLU A 219 -23.44 0.25 -13.85
N VAL A 220 -24.38 0.38 -12.91
CA VAL A 220 -25.47 1.36 -12.99
C VAL A 220 -25.26 2.56 -12.08
N ILE A 221 -24.10 2.65 -11.44
CA ILE A 221 -23.68 3.80 -10.62
C ILE A 221 -22.82 4.72 -11.47
N SER A 222 -23.08 6.01 -11.39
CA SER A 222 -22.29 7.07 -12.04
C SER A 222 -22.05 8.22 -11.07
N SER A 223 -21.16 9.16 -11.41
CA SER A 223 -20.94 10.37 -10.61
C SER A 223 -22.21 11.18 -10.38
N GLU A 224 -23.12 11.21 -11.35
CA GLU A 224 -24.36 11.97 -11.29
C GLU A 224 -25.39 11.33 -10.37
N ASN A 225 -25.40 10.01 -10.25
CA ASN A 225 -26.42 9.29 -9.49
C ASN A 225 -25.93 8.64 -8.19
N ALA A 226 -24.61 8.60 -7.95
CA ALA A 226 -24.00 7.90 -6.82
C ALA A 226 -24.63 8.29 -5.48
N TRP A 227 -24.82 9.58 -5.22
CA TRP A 227 -25.45 10.03 -3.98
C TRP A 227 -26.82 9.40 -3.76
N ASN A 228 -27.70 9.46 -4.77
CA ASN A 228 -29.05 8.92 -4.68
C ASN A 228 -29.04 7.39 -4.59
N LYS A 229 -28.12 6.73 -5.32
CA LYS A 229 -27.92 5.28 -5.23
C LYS A 229 -27.50 4.84 -3.83
N MET A 230 -26.59 5.58 -3.16
CA MET A 230 -26.17 5.27 -1.80
C MET A 230 -27.33 5.42 -0.79
N LEU A 231 -28.19 6.43 -0.96
CA LEU A 231 -29.41 6.59 -0.15
C LEU A 231 -30.40 5.43 -0.36
N ASP A 232 -30.57 5.01 -1.60
CA ASP A 232 -31.44 3.90 -1.99
C ASP A 232 -30.94 2.56 -1.37
N TYR A 233 -29.66 2.28 -1.50
CA TYR A 233 -29.05 1.08 -0.93
C TYR A 233 -29.05 1.10 0.61
N ALA A 234 -28.91 2.27 1.23
CA ALA A 234 -29.07 2.41 2.67
C ALA A 234 -30.48 1.99 3.12
N GLY A 235 -31.52 2.42 2.40
CA GLY A 235 -32.89 1.98 2.64
C GLY A 235 -33.07 0.48 2.49
N GLN A 236 -32.53 -0.12 1.42
CA GLN A 236 -32.53 -1.57 1.19
C GLN A 236 -31.76 -2.35 2.26
N ALA A 237 -30.70 -1.74 2.81
CA ALA A 237 -29.94 -2.31 3.92
C ALA A 237 -30.66 -2.20 5.28
N GLY A 238 -31.76 -1.47 5.35
CA GLY A 238 -32.58 -1.28 6.56
C GLY A 238 -32.05 -0.18 7.49
N LEU A 239 -31.25 0.75 6.96
CA LEU A 239 -30.68 1.87 7.71
C LEU A 239 -31.69 3.01 7.88
N ASN A 240 -31.52 3.82 8.92
CA ASN A 240 -32.28 5.06 9.08
C ASN A 240 -31.81 6.09 8.04
N GLY A 241 -32.70 6.47 7.12
CA GLY A 241 -32.37 7.32 5.97
C GLY A 241 -31.91 8.73 6.37
N ASP A 242 -32.55 9.37 7.37
CA ASP A 242 -32.18 10.72 7.78
C ASP A 242 -30.80 10.75 8.47
N ALA A 243 -30.55 9.79 9.36
CA ALA A 243 -29.26 9.63 10.01
C ALA A 243 -28.17 9.30 8.98
N PHE A 244 -28.48 8.44 7.99
CA PHE A 244 -27.55 8.08 6.92
C PHE A 244 -27.22 9.30 6.03
N LYS A 245 -28.22 10.06 5.61
CA LYS A 245 -28.04 11.28 4.83
C LYS A 245 -27.19 12.31 5.57
N SER A 246 -27.45 12.50 6.87
CA SER A 246 -26.65 13.40 7.72
C SER A 246 -25.19 12.93 7.84
N CYS A 247 -24.98 11.61 8.00
CA CYS A 247 -23.64 11.02 8.05
C CYS A 247 -22.91 11.18 6.72
N LEU A 248 -23.57 10.92 5.59
CA LEU A 248 -22.98 11.01 4.24
C LEU A 248 -22.44 12.41 3.94
N ALA A 249 -23.06 13.45 4.53
CA ALA A 249 -22.60 14.84 4.46
C ALA A 249 -21.58 15.20 5.56
N SER A 250 -21.23 14.28 6.46
CA SER A 250 -20.41 14.61 7.62
C SER A 250 -18.91 14.56 7.31
N PRO A 251 -18.12 15.51 7.84
CA PRO A 251 -16.68 15.47 7.71
C PRO A 251 -16.03 14.29 8.44
N GLN A 252 -16.69 13.73 9.46
CA GLN A 252 -16.18 12.61 10.26
C GLN A 252 -16.11 11.31 9.42
N ALA A 253 -17.17 11.02 8.65
CA ALA A 253 -17.16 9.85 7.76
C ALA A 253 -16.11 9.98 6.66
N ALA A 254 -15.97 11.19 6.09
CA ALA A 254 -14.93 11.49 5.11
C ALA A 254 -13.51 11.35 5.69
N ALA A 255 -13.29 11.80 6.94
CA ALA A 255 -12.03 11.64 7.64
C ALA A 255 -11.67 10.16 7.89
N ALA A 256 -12.64 9.31 8.20
CA ALA A 256 -12.42 7.87 8.38
C ALA A 256 -11.97 7.20 7.09
N VAL A 257 -12.53 7.56 5.94
CA VAL A 257 -12.07 7.10 4.61
C VAL A 257 -10.64 7.56 4.34
N THR A 258 -10.33 8.83 4.62
CA THR A 258 -8.98 9.38 4.45
C THR A 258 -7.96 8.63 5.31
N ALA A 259 -8.25 8.41 6.60
CA ALA A 259 -7.36 7.65 7.50
C ALA A 259 -7.16 6.18 7.02
N SER A 260 -8.21 5.55 6.49
CA SER A 260 -8.09 4.21 5.90
C SER A 260 -7.14 4.20 4.70
N ARG A 261 -7.29 5.18 3.79
CA ARG A 261 -6.41 5.33 2.62
C ARG A 261 -4.97 5.61 3.02
N GLU A 262 -4.74 6.49 4.00
CA GLU A 262 -3.41 6.80 4.52
C GLU A 262 -2.72 5.56 5.10
N ASN A 263 -3.47 4.70 5.82
CA ASN A 263 -2.95 3.43 6.29
C ASN A 263 -2.53 2.51 5.13
N GLY A 264 -3.28 2.49 4.02
CA GLY A 264 -2.88 1.77 2.81
C GLY A 264 -1.59 2.34 2.20
N VAL A 265 -1.44 3.67 2.15
CA VAL A 265 -0.22 4.33 1.66
C VAL A 265 1.01 3.95 2.52
N GLN A 266 0.86 3.90 3.85
CA GLN A 266 1.93 3.45 4.76
C GLN A 266 2.33 1.98 4.54
N LEU A 267 1.44 1.19 3.96
CA LEU A 267 1.64 -0.20 3.55
C LEU A 267 1.99 -0.32 2.07
N GLU A 268 2.33 0.80 1.41
CA GLU A 268 2.71 0.87 0.00
C GLU A 268 1.64 0.30 -0.96
N VAL A 269 0.36 0.44 -0.60
CA VAL A 269 -0.75 0.10 -1.48
C VAL A 269 -0.78 1.11 -2.62
N GLY A 270 -0.49 0.68 -3.84
CA GLY A 270 -0.47 1.52 -5.04
C GLY A 270 -1.61 1.25 -6.02
N SER A 271 -2.40 0.20 -5.78
CA SER A 271 -3.53 -0.20 -6.62
C SER A 271 -4.56 -0.99 -5.84
N THR A 272 -5.79 -1.05 -6.37
CA THR A 272 -6.90 -1.81 -5.78
C THR A 272 -7.36 -2.93 -6.71
N PRO A 273 -7.79 -4.06 -6.15
CA PRO A 273 -7.68 -4.40 -4.75
C PRO A 273 -6.24 -4.80 -4.37
N THR A 274 -5.82 -4.45 -3.14
CA THR A 274 -4.65 -5.06 -2.52
C THR A 274 -5.10 -5.79 -1.25
N VAL A 275 -4.73 -7.05 -1.14
CA VAL A 275 -5.14 -7.94 -0.06
C VAL A 275 -3.94 -8.31 0.80
N PHE A 276 -4.12 -8.33 2.12
CA PHE A 276 -3.13 -8.84 3.07
C PHE A 276 -3.71 -10.04 3.82
N ILE A 277 -3.12 -11.22 3.67
CA ILE A 277 -3.51 -12.43 4.37
C ILE A 277 -2.47 -12.72 5.46
N ASN A 278 -2.83 -12.47 6.73
CA ASN A 278 -1.91 -12.50 7.87
C ASN A 278 -0.61 -11.69 7.61
N GLY A 279 -0.72 -10.56 6.92
CA GLY A 279 0.41 -9.69 6.56
C GLY A 279 1.04 -10.00 5.18
N ARG A 280 0.70 -11.14 4.56
CA ARG A 280 1.20 -11.51 3.23
C ARG A 280 0.42 -10.76 2.15
N ARG A 281 1.10 -9.90 1.41
CA ARG A 281 0.51 -9.03 0.40
C ARG A 281 0.24 -9.78 -0.91
N LEU A 282 -0.91 -9.48 -1.52
CA LEU A 282 -1.30 -9.87 -2.86
C LEU A 282 -2.01 -8.68 -3.54
N VAL A 283 -1.71 -8.44 -4.81
CA VAL A 283 -2.37 -7.40 -5.62
C VAL A 283 -3.29 -8.07 -6.62
N GLY A 284 -4.53 -7.56 -6.73
CA GLY A 284 -5.55 -8.11 -7.62
C GLY A 284 -6.45 -9.14 -6.97
N ALA A 285 -7.22 -9.86 -7.78
CA ALA A 285 -8.28 -10.78 -7.38
C ALA A 285 -8.02 -12.24 -7.79
N ASP A 286 -6.76 -12.69 -7.74
CA ASP A 286 -6.43 -14.09 -8.08
C ASP A 286 -6.95 -15.06 -7.00
N SER A 287 -8.05 -15.71 -7.30
CA SER A 287 -8.75 -16.64 -6.40
C SER A 287 -7.87 -17.81 -5.95
N ARG A 288 -7.02 -18.34 -6.84
CA ARG A 288 -6.14 -19.49 -6.54
C ARG A 288 -5.06 -19.08 -5.55
N LEU A 289 -4.48 -17.90 -5.74
CA LEU A 289 -3.42 -17.40 -4.88
C LEU A 289 -3.98 -16.99 -3.50
N ILE A 290 -5.17 -16.39 -3.46
CA ILE A 290 -5.89 -16.10 -2.20
C ILE A 290 -6.13 -17.39 -1.43
N GLU A 291 -6.69 -18.41 -2.08
CA GLU A 291 -6.96 -19.71 -1.46
C GLU A 291 -5.67 -20.40 -1.00
N GLN A 292 -4.61 -20.36 -1.81
CA GLN A 292 -3.30 -20.92 -1.45
C GLN A 292 -2.75 -20.27 -0.17
N TYR A 293 -2.85 -18.94 -0.03
CA TYR A 293 -2.35 -18.25 1.15
C TYR A 293 -3.20 -18.55 2.40
N ILE A 294 -4.53 -18.65 2.26
CA ILE A 294 -5.42 -19.07 3.34
C ILE A 294 -5.04 -20.48 3.82
N ARG A 295 -4.92 -21.45 2.92
CA ARG A 295 -4.53 -22.83 3.24
C ARG A 295 -3.17 -22.89 3.93
N TYR A 296 -2.17 -22.19 3.40
CA TYR A 296 -0.84 -22.12 3.97
C TYR A 296 -0.86 -21.63 5.43
N GLU A 297 -1.61 -20.54 5.72
CA GLU A 297 -1.71 -20.01 7.07
C GLU A 297 -2.44 -20.96 8.04
N LEU A 298 -3.47 -21.64 7.56
CA LEU A 298 -4.19 -22.65 8.35
C LEU A 298 -3.30 -23.86 8.66
N ASP A 299 -2.55 -24.36 7.70
CA ASP A 299 -1.68 -25.53 7.88
C ASP A 299 -0.47 -25.21 8.76
N ARG A 300 0.11 -24.01 8.63
CA ARG A 300 1.18 -23.53 9.51
C ARG A 300 0.74 -23.51 10.99
N ARG A 301 -0.49 -23.08 11.26
CA ARG A 301 -1.04 -23.07 12.62
C ARG A 301 -1.31 -24.49 13.17
N LYS A 302 -1.82 -25.39 12.33
CA LYS A 302 -1.98 -26.79 12.72
C LYS A 302 -0.64 -27.45 13.07
N ALA A 303 0.43 -27.13 12.33
CA ALA A 303 1.76 -27.63 12.63
C ALA A 303 2.31 -27.07 13.96
N ALA A 304 2.13 -25.75 14.20
CA ALA A 304 2.56 -25.12 15.45
C ALA A 304 1.80 -25.62 16.70
N ALA A 305 0.57 -26.07 16.57
CA ALA A 305 -0.23 -26.62 17.67
C ALA A 305 0.13 -28.09 18.04
N LYS A 306 0.94 -28.74 17.18
CA LYS A 306 1.38 -30.14 17.42
C LYS A 306 2.75 -30.23 18.08
N ASN A 307 3.49 -29.14 18.14
CA ASN A 307 4.79 -28.99 18.78
C ASN A 307 4.66 -28.29 20.15
#